data_66d7cdb601651e4274456cb68ba26fcd
#
_entry.id   66d7cdb601651e4274456cb68ba26fcd
#
_cell.length_a   1.000
_cell.length_b   1.000
_cell.length_c   1.000
_cell.angle_alpha   90.00
_cell.angle_beta   90.00
_cell.angle_gamma   90.00
#
_symmetry.space_group_name_H-M   'P 1'
#
loop_
_entity.id
_entity.type
_entity.pdbx_description
1 polymer ?
#
loop_
_entity_poly.entity_id
_entity_poly.type
_entity_poly.pdbx_seq_one_letter_code
_entity_poly.pdbx_strand_id
1 'polypeptide(L)'
;MGLKKAGASKWDAINTAFTAMTDDASASGSNEAAQFGTFMAALILIVDDDPIQRRLLEAMVRRFGYEVETAESGEGALTRLEAPERTVVDLIILDLVMPDLDGMGVLDRMRRREIKVPAIVQTAHGSIEAVISAMRAGALDFVVKPVGAERLQVSIKNALRVDALEDELRRATRRSAGELSFKDIVTKSENMTRVIRLAERAAKSNIPVLIEGESGVGKELMARAIQGGSERRGKAFVTVNCGALPENLIESVLFGHEKGAFTGATEKHVGKFAEANGGTLFLDEIGELPLDAQVKLLRALQEGEIDPVGARRPVKVDFRLVSATNRNLIDLVKRGRFREDLFYRLNVFPITIPPLRSRVADVADLARRFMARFCAEEGKRIRGLSSEAHALLNAYDWPGNVRQLENAMFRAVVLADGDELTTAEFPQIAAQVEGFDVRIPAVPAIAQPGQSAPAQEEMSHFEPRDPNLMRLIDDTGDVRKLWDIEAEAIRFALAHYRGQMSQMARKLGIGRSTLYRKMKEIGVDADVLGEDVDDAAA
;
A
#
# COMPACT_ATOMS: atom_id res chain seq x y z
N MET A 1 -7.31 -9.02 -75.51
CA MET A 1 -6.15 -8.22 -75.19
C MET A 1 -6.42 -7.58 -73.86
N GLY A 2 -6.01 -8.10 -72.78
CA GLY A 2 -4.73 -8.16 -72.09
C GLY A 2 -4.81 -7.01 -71.05
N LEU A 3 -4.75 -7.17 -69.80
CA LEU A 3 -3.84 -7.68 -68.81
C LEU A 3 -4.51 -7.81 -67.45
N LYS A 4 -4.49 -8.99 -66.88
CA LYS A 4 -4.63 -9.26 -65.44
C LYS A 4 -3.24 -9.57 -64.92
N LYS A 5 -2.85 -8.99 -63.77
CA LYS A 5 -1.89 -9.40 -62.71
C LYS A 5 -1.53 -8.13 -61.94
N ALA A 6 -1.38 -8.09 -60.63
CA ALA A 6 -1.31 -9.07 -59.58
C ALA A 6 -1.51 -8.29 -58.26
N GLY A 7 -2.16 -8.87 -57.30
CA GLY A 7 -2.23 -8.39 -55.92
C GLY A 7 -2.09 -9.61 -55.01
N ALA A 8 -0.87 -10.07 -54.81
CA ALA A 8 -0.58 -11.00 -53.74
C ALA A 8 -0.61 -10.21 -52.43
N SER A 9 -1.44 -10.67 -51.50
CA SER A 9 -1.70 -9.98 -50.26
C SER A 9 -0.50 -10.05 -49.30
N LYS A 10 -0.30 -9.01 -48.55
CA LYS A 10 0.70 -8.93 -47.48
C LYS A 10 0.63 -10.07 -46.45
N TRP A 11 -0.44 -10.87 -46.50
CA TRP A 11 -0.67 -12.04 -45.66
C TRP A 11 0.10 -13.29 -46.11
N ASP A 12 0.36 -13.44 -47.42
CA ASP A 12 1.12 -14.61 -47.95
C ASP A 12 2.62 -14.49 -47.64
N ALA A 13 3.14 -13.28 -47.50
CA ALA A 13 4.53 -13.05 -47.09
C ALA A 13 4.75 -13.33 -45.60
N ILE A 14 3.72 -13.08 -44.76
CA ILE A 14 3.78 -13.36 -43.31
C ILE A 14 3.66 -14.85 -43.02
N ASN A 15 2.82 -15.56 -43.77
CA ASN A 15 2.68 -17.02 -43.63
C ASN A 15 3.91 -17.80 -44.11
N THR A 16 4.60 -17.32 -45.15
CA THR A 16 5.84 -17.97 -45.63
C THR A 16 7.01 -17.76 -44.68
N ALA A 17 7.04 -16.62 -43.96
CA ALA A 17 8.04 -16.37 -42.89
C ALA A 17 7.78 -17.19 -41.63
N PHE A 18 6.51 -17.50 -41.34
CA PHE A 18 6.14 -18.30 -40.16
C PHE A 18 6.41 -19.83 -40.38
N THR A 19 6.28 -20.35 -41.60
CA THR A 19 6.57 -21.76 -41.91
C THR A 19 8.08 -22.03 -42.02
N ALA A 20 8.91 -21.02 -42.33
CA ALA A 20 10.35 -21.17 -42.37
C ALA A 20 10.99 -21.14 -40.95
N MET A 21 10.27 -20.73 -39.91
CA MET A 21 10.71 -20.72 -38.51
C MET A 21 10.39 -22.00 -37.72
N THR A 22 9.60 -22.93 -38.32
CA THR A 22 9.18 -24.15 -37.60
C THR A 22 9.96 -25.41 -38.01
N ASP A 23 10.83 -25.38 -39.03
CA ASP A 23 11.59 -26.54 -39.48
C ASP A 23 13.03 -26.65 -38.94
N ASP A 24 13.49 -25.74 -38.08
CA ASP A 24 14.84 -25.75 -37.49
C ASP A 24 14.89 -26.07 -35.99
N ALA A 25 13.83 -26.64 -35.42
CA ALA A 25 13.71 -26.97 -34.01
C ALA A 25 13.81 -28.47 -33.69
N SER A 26 14.74 -29.19 -34.33
CA SER A 26 15.02 -30.59 -33.96
C SER A 26 16.50 -30.92 -33.89
N ALA A 27 17.32 -30.10 -33.23
CA ALA A 27 18.65 -30.49 -32.73
C ALA A 27 19.16 -29.46 -31.72
N SER A 28 18.96 -29.69 -30.47
CA SER A 28 19.82 -29.44 -29.31
C SER A 28 18.98 -29.09 -28.09
N GLY A 29 18.74 -30.09 -27.29
CA GLY A 29 18.25 -29.86 -25.90
C GLY A 29 19.34 -29.15 -25.10
N SER A 30 18.86 -28.35 -24.12
CA SER A 30 19.62 -27.56 -23.18
C SER A 30 19.85 -26.07 -23.56
N ASN A 31 18.78 -25.24 -23.52
CA ASN A 31 18.90 -23.83 -23.08
C ASN A 31 17.57 -23.03 -23.11
N GLU A 32 16.46 -23.62 -22.69
CA GLU A 32 15.16 -22.92 -22.64
C GLU A 32 14.75 -22.42 -21.25
N ALA A 33 15.72 -22.13 -20.37
CA ALA A 33 15.44 -21.54 -19.04
C ALA A 33 15.84 -20.05 -18.93
N ALA A 34 16.08 -19.35 -20.04
CA ALA A 34 16.67 -18.00 -20.00
C ALA A 34 15.92 -16.93 -20.80
N GLN A 35 14.62 -17.05 -21.06
CA GLN A 35 13.88 -16.03 -21.83
C GLN A 35 12.48 -15.66 -21.33
N PHE A 36 12.17 -15.79 -20.04
CA PHE A 36 10.97 -15.15 -19.48
C PHE A 36 11.31 -14.46 -18.17
N GLY A 37 11.31 -13.14 -18.17
CA GLY A 37 11.37 -12.30 -16.97
C GLY A 37 12.49 -11.29 -17.00
N THR A 38 12.42 -10.28 -17.85
CA THR A 38 13.21 -9.06 -17.65
C THR A 38 12.65 -8.30 -16.45
N PHE A 39 12.98 -8.76 -15.25
CA PHE A 39 13.05 -7.90 -14.09
C PHE A 39 14.01 -6.77 -14.48
N MET A 40 13.62 -5.52 -14.30
CA MET A 40 14.61 -4.44 -14.28
C MET A 40 15.51 -4.71 -13.07
N ALA A 41 16.54 -5.50 -13.25
CA ALA A 41 17.57 -5.72 -12.27
C ALA A 41 18.22 -4.35 -11.99
N ALA A 42 18.51 -4.05 -10.71
CA ALA A 42 19.18 -2.79 -10.38
C ALA A 42 20.44 -2.65 -11.20
N LEU A 43 20.63 -1.46 -11.79
CA LEU A 43 21.77 -1.16 -12.65
C LEU A 43 22.97 -0.69 -11.82
N ILE A 44 24.05 -1.44 -11.85
CA ILE A 44 25.27 -1.16 -11.12
C ILE A 44 26.35 -0.67 -12.09
N LEU A 45 26.87 0.53 -11.84
CA LEU A 45 27.99 1.09 -12.58
C LEU A 45 29.31 0.70 -11.90
N ILE A 46 30.17 -0.05 -12.60
CA ILE A 46 31.50 -0.44 -12.14
C ILE A 46 32.52 0.50 -12.77
N VAL A 47 33.34 1.13 -11.91
CA VAL A 47 34.38 2.08 -12.32
C VAL A 47 35.71 1.59 -11.80
N ASP A 48 36.58 1.18 -12.71
CA ASP A 48 37.93 0.65 -12.42
C ASP A 48 38.76 0.81 -13.69
N ASP A 49 39.99 1.31 -13.62
CA ASP A 49 40.87 1.49 -14.79
C ASP A 49 41.47 0.19 -15.27
N ASP A 50 41.64 -0.83 -14.38
CA ASP A 50 42.12 -2.15 -14.75
C ASP A 50 41.06 -2.98 -15.48
N PRO A 51 41.24 -3.32 -16.77
CA PRO A 51 40.29 -4.09 -17.54
C PRO A 51 40.07 -5.52 -17.02
N ILE A 52 41.01 -6.09 -16.30
CA ILE A 52 40.91 -7.44 -15.72
C ILE A 52 39.98 -7.38 -14.50
N GLN A 53 40.22 -6.43 -13.61
CA GLN A 53 39.40 -6.21 -12.41
C GLN A 53 37.96 -5.87 -12.80
N ARG A 54 37.79 -4.98 -13.77
CA ARG A 54 36.48 -4.57 -14.30
C ARG A 54 35.68 -5.76 -14.80
N ARG A 55 36.28 -6.65 -15.61
CA ARG A 55 35.62 -7.88 -16.11
C ARG A 55 35.30 -8.87 -14.99
N LEU A 56 36.20 -9.01 -14.01
CA LEU A 56 35.96 -9.89 -12.87
C LEU A 56 34.73 -9.44 -12.04
N LEU A 57 34.68 -8.16 -11.73
CA LEU A 57 33.55 -7.55 -11.00
C LEU A 57 32.25 -7.63 -11.80
N GLU A 58 32.29 -7.35 -13.10
CA GLU A 58 31.17 -7.49 -13.99
C GLU A 58 30.58 -8.91 -13.96
N ALA A 59 31.46 -9.93 -14.07
CA ALA A 59 31.04 -11.32 -14.01
C ALA A 59 30.40 -11.68 -12.64
N MET A 60 31.00 -11.19 -11.54
CA MET A 60 30.44 -11.40 -10.18
C MET A 60 29.09 -10.73 -10.01
N VAL A 61 28.95 -9.47 -10.38
CA VAL A 61 27.73 -8.67 -10.19
C VAL A 61 26.58 -9.20 -11.05
N ARG A 62 26.87 -9.58 -12.29
CA ARG A 62 25.89 -10.27 -13.16
C ARG A 62 25.45 -11.61 -12.59
N ARG A 63 26.37 -12.39 -12.00
CA ARG A 63 26.04 -13.65 -11.32
C ARG A 63 25.11 -13.45 -10.11
N PHE A 64 25.15 -12.28 -9.47
CA PHE A 64 24.24 -11.92 -8.38
C PHE A 64 22.85 -11.48 -8.88
N GLY A 65 22.64 -11.39 -10.20
CA GLY A 65 21.35 -11.03 -10.82
C GLY A 65 21.14 -9.54 -11.05
N TYR A 66 22.21 -8.73 -11.08
CA TYR A 66 22.15 -7.29 -11.36
C TYR A 66 22.55 -6.96 -12.79
N GLU A 67 22.02 -5.88 -13.36
CA GLU A 67 22.51 -5.31 -14.60
C GLU A 67 23.78 -4.52 -14.34
N VAL A 68 24.70 -4.51 -15.33
CA VAL A 68 26.03 -3.92 -15.15
C VAL A 68 26.38 -3.05 -16.34
N GLU A 69 26.76 -1.81 -16.05
CA GLU A 69 27.52 -0.95 -16.95
C GLU A 69 28.94 -0.72 -16.39
N THR A 70 29.88 -0.41 -17.25
CA THR A 70 31.29 -0.22 -16.84
C THR A 70 31.81 1.12 -17.36
N ALA A 71 32.69 1.75 -16.56
CA ALA A 71 33.45 2.93 -16.95
C ALA A 71 34.96 2.70 -16.67
N GLU A 72 35.80 3.25 -17.51
CA GLU A 72 37.27 3.06 -17.44
C GLU A 72 38.00 4.18 -16.67
N SER A 73 37.25 5.23 -16.31
CA SER A 73 37.79 6.41 -15.63
C SER A 73 36.75 7.15 -14.83
N GLY A 74 37.18 7.99 -13.90
CA GLY A 74 36.31 8.82 -13.10
C GLY A 74 35.48 9.85 -13.92
N GLU A 75 36.06 10.40 -14.98
CA GLU A 75 35.37 11.31 -15.89
C GLU A 75 34.28 10.56 -16.69
N GLY A 76 34.55 9.35 -17.15
CA GLY A 76 33.58 8.49 -17.82
C GLY A 76 32.39 8.14 -16.92
N ALA A 77 32.68 7.85 -15.66
CA ALA A 77 31.67 7.59 -14.64
C ALA A 77 30.74 8.79 -14.43
N LEU A 78 31.31 9.99 -14.25
CA LEU A 78 30.52 11.22 -14.06
C LEU A 78 29.67 11.54 -15.30
N THR A 79 30.22 11.41 -16.49
CA THR A 79 29.49 11.61 -17.75
C THR A 79 28.30 10.66 -17.85
N ARG A 80 28.49 9.40 -17.42
CA ARG A 80 27.41 8.40 -17.40
C ARG A 80 26.32 8.75 -16.39
N LEU A 81 26.69 9.18 -15.18
CA LEU A 81 25.77 9.54 -14.11
C LEU A 81 24.95 10.79 -14.43
N GLU A 82 25.46 11.67 -15.28
CA GLU A 82 24.79 12.91 -15.69
C GLU A 82 23.94 12.78 -16.95
N ALA A 83 23.98 11.64 -17.64
CA ALA A 83 23.25 11.43 -18.89
C ALA A 83 21.73 11.32 -18.64
N PRO A 84 20.90 12.31 -19.05
CA PRO A 84 19.48 12.37 -18.70
C PRO A 84 18.61 11.37 -19.47
N GLU A 85 19.10 10.80 -20.57
CA GLU A 85 18.34 9.95 -21.49
C GLU A 85 18.57 8.45 -21.27
N ARG A 86 19.42 8.07 -20.31
CA ARG A 86 19.75 6.67 -20.03
C ARG A 86 19.10 6.18 -18.74
N THR A 87 19.03 4.84 -18.62
CA THR A 87 18.56 4.17 -17.38
C THR A 87 19.28 4.70 -16.16
N VAL A 88 18.56 4.94 -15.09
CA VAL A 88 19.11 5.45 -13.82
C VAL A 88 20.06 4.40 -13.24
N VAL A 89 21.24 4.82 -12.82
CA VAL A 89 22.20 3.97 -12.10
C VAL A 89 21.78 3.89 -10.64
N ASP A 90 21.59 2.67 -10.12
CA ASP A 90 21.12 2.45 -8.74
C ASP A 90 22.27 2.33 -7.73
N LEU A 91 23.47 1.97 -8.17
CA LEU A 91 24.67 1.81 -7.34
C LEU A 91 25.93 2.01 -8.17
N ILE A 92 26.98 2.62 -7.59
CA ILE A 92 28.31 2.69 -8.17
C ILE A 92 29.30 1.87 -7.34
N ILE A 93 30.13 1.04 -8.00
CA ILE A 93 31.29 0.38 -7.42
C ILE A 93 32.50 1.11 -8.00
N LEU A 94 33.29 1.78 -7.15
CA LEU A 94 34.28 2.77 -7.55
C LEU A 94 35.64 2.43 -7.02
N ASP A 95 36.62 2.27 -7.89
CA ASP A 95 38.00 2.20 -7.46
C ASP A 95 38.50 3.56 -6.95
N LEU A 96 39.22 3.53 -5.83
CA LEU A 96 39.83 4.74 -5.27
C LEU A 96 41.10 5.17 -6.02
N VAL A 97 41.81 4.24 -6.62
CA VAL A 97 43.12 4.52 -7.26
C VAL A 97 42.99 4.38 -8.77
N MET A 98 42.76 5.49 -9.44
CA MET A 98 42.67 5.55 -10.90
C MET A 98 43.49 6.73 -11.42
N PRO A 99 44.04 6.65 -12.67
CA PRO A 99 44.68 7.79 -13.31
C PRO A 99 43.70 8.94 -13.56
N ASP A 100 44.20 10.16 -13.65
CA ASP A 100 43.50 11.42 -13.91
C ASP A 100 42.56 11.83 -12.78
N LEU A 101 41.31 11.37 -12.77
CA LEU A 101 40.36 11.61 -11.71
C LEU A 101 40.20 10.34 -10.84
N ASP A 102 40.75 10.39 -9.64
CA ASP A 102 40.69 9.30 -8.67
C ASP A 102 39.26 9.15 -8.06
N GLY A 103 39.00 8.03 -7.37
CA GLY A 103 37.71 7.76 -6.78
C GLY A 103 37.27 8.78 -5.74
N MET A 104 38.22 9.40 -5.02
CA MET A 104 37.95 10.47 -4.07
C MET A 104 37.43 11.72 -4.78
N GLY A 105 38.05 12.07 -5.90
CA GLY A 105 37.62 13.18 -6.75
C GLY A 105 36.25 12.94 -7.36
N VAL A 106 35.92 11.69 -7.74
CA VAL A 106 34.58 11.32 -8.20
C VAL A 106 33.53 11.55 -7.10
N LEU A 107 33.75 11.04 -5.88
CA LEU A 107 32.86 11.23 -4.73
C LEU A 107 32.65 12.71 -4.40
N ASP A 108 33.70 13.52 -4.41
CA ASP A 108 33.58 14.95 -4.14
C ASP A 108 32.78 15.68 -5.22
N ARG A 109 32.96 15.33 -6.50
CA ARG A 109 32.17 15.89 -7.60
C ARG A 109 30.71 15.41 -7.58
N MET A 110 30.46 14.14 -7.26
CA MET A 110 29.08 13.63 -7.05
C MET A 110 28.37 14.44 -5.98
N ARG A 111 29.04 14.67 -4.84
CA ARG A 111 28.48 15.48 -3.74
C ARG A 111 28.20 16.93 -4.17
N ARG A 112 29.13 17.60 -4.86
CA ARG A 112 28.95 19.00 -5.34
C ARG A 112 27.84 19.14 -6.36
N ARG A 113 27.56 18.08 -7.14
CA ARG A 113 26.53 18.06 -8.19
C ARG A 113 25.22 17.44 -7.69
N GLU A 114 25.13 17.15 -6.40
CA GLU A 114 23.95 16.52 -5.74
C GLU A 114 23.50 15.19 -6.38
N ILE A 115 24.46 14.42 -6.94
CA ILE A 115 24.22 13.09 -7.48
C ILE A 115 24.09 12.12 -6.29
N LYS A 116 22.90 11.56 -6.09
CA LYS A 116 22.53 10.73 -4.92
C LYS A 116 22.61 9.23 -5.19
N VAL A 117 23.56 8.80 -5.99
CA VAL A 117 23.79 7.37 -6.24
C VAL A 117 24.67 6.82 -5.13
N PRO A 118 24.25 5.75 -4.40
CA PRO A 118 25.08 5.14 -3.38
C PRO A 118 26.39 4.58 -3.96
N ALA A 119 27.50 4.76 -3.25
CA ALA A 119 28.82 4.36 -3.70
C ALA A 119 29.47 3.33 -2.76
N ILE A 120 29.92 2.20 -3.31
CA ILE A 120 30.82 1.26 -2.66
C ILE A 120 32.21 1.48 -3.23
N VAL A 121 33.20 1.78 -2.38
CA VAL A 121 34.57 2.02 -2.85
C VAL A 121 35.42 0.77 -2.76
N GLN A 122 36.36 0.63 -3.69
CA GLN A 122 37.37 -0.42 -3.69
C GLN A 122 38.71 0.17 -3.31
N THR A 123 39.46 -0.53 -2.49
CA THR A 123 40.80 -0.11 -2.07
C THR A 123 41.81 -1.25 -2.16
N ALA A 124 42.99 -0.97 -2.66
CA ALA A 124 44.15 -1.89 -2.62
C ALA A 124 44.80 -1.73 -1.24
N HIS A 125 44.86 -2.82 -0.45
CA HIS A 125 45.53 -2.90 0.87
C HIS A 125 45.23 -1.74 1.83
N GLY A 126 44.31 -1.98 2.70
CA GLY A 126 44.10 -1.57 4.09
C GLY A 126 44.73 -0.30 4.65
N SER A 127 44.84 0.78 3.89
CA SER A 127 45.05 2.09 4.52
C SER A 127 43.71 2.50 5.16
N ILE A 128 43.59 2.26 6.46
CA ILE A 128 42.43 2.67 7.27
C ILE A 128 42.11 4.15 7.03
N GLU A 129 43.11 4.97 6.79
CA GLU A 129 42.97 6.40 6.50
C GLU A 129 42.23 6.69 5.18
N ALA A 130 42.52 5.93 4.11
CA ALA A 130 41.83 6.07 2.82
C ALA A 130 40.38 5.65 2.92
N VAL A 131 40.08 4.58 3.66
CA VAL A 131 38.72 4.12 3.94
C VAL A 131 37.95 5.19 4.73
N ILE A 132 38.51 5.71 5.82
CA ILE A 132 37.87 6.76 6.63
C ILE A 132 37.61 8.01 5.79
N SER A 133 38.55 8.37 4.92
CA SER A 133 38.41 9.52 4.02
C SER A 133 37.30 9.32 3.00
N ALA A 134 37.21 8.13 2.40
CA ALA A 134 36.15 7.79 1.45
C ALA A 134 34.74 7.77 2.12
N MET A 135 34.63 7.21 3.33
CA MET A 135 33.38 7.24 4.10
C MET A 135 32.95 8.68 4.45
N ARG A 136 33.90 9.55 4.81
CA ARG A 136 33.63 10.99 5.04
C ARG A 136 33.24 11.73 3.76
N ALA A 137 33.77 11.29 2.61
CA ALA A 137 33.44 11.86 1.30
C ALA A 137 32.06 11.41 0.78
N GLY A 138 31.40 10.43 1.45
CA GLY A 138 30.04 9.98 1.12
C GLY A 138 29.95 8.56 0.57
N ALA A 139 31.04 7.76 0.62
CA ALA A 139 30.93 6.34 0.33
C ALA A 139 30.08 5.64 1.39
N LEU A 140 29.23 4.69 0.96
CA LEU A 140 28.32 3.96 1.85
C LEU A 140 28.99 2.72 2.47
N ASP A 141 29.85 2.04 1.71
CA ASP A 141 30.63 0.88 2.18
C ASP A 141 31.94 0.79 1.39
N PHE A 142 32.82 -0.11 1.82
CA PHE A 142 34.07 -0.38 1.13
C PHE A 142 34.35 -1.88 1.00
N VAL A 143 35.13 -2.25 -0.01
CA VAL A 143 35.65 -3.60 -0.23
C VAL A 143 37.13 -3.54 -0.52
N VAL A 144 37.88 -4.50 0.02
CA VAL A 144 39.34 -4.59 -0.16
C VAL A 144 39.66 -5.52 -1.32
N LYS A 145 40.57 -5.11 -2.19
CA LYS A 145 41.10 -5.95 -3.29
C LYS A 145 42.13 -7.00 -2.72
N PRO A 146 42.06 -8.28 -3.13
CA PRO A 146 41.12 -8.84 -4.10
C PRO A 146 39.69 -8.99 -3.54
N VAL A 147 38.70 -8.58 -4.33
CA VAL A 147 37.32 -8.50 -3.89
C VAL A 147 36.73 -9.89 -3.74
N GLY A 148 36.33 -10.26 -2.51
CA GLY A 148 35.64 -11.51 -2.25
C GLY A 148 34.15 -11.43 -2.67
N ALA A 149 33.69 -12.44 -3.42
CA ALA A 149 32.34 -12.47 -3.98
C ALA A 149 31.24 -12.33 -2.91
N GLU A 150 31.36 -13.03 -1.78
CA GLU A 150 30.39 -12.96 -0.67
C GLU A 150 30.34 -11.57 -0.04
N ARG A 151 31.53 -10.96 0.22
CA ARG A 151 31.61 -9.62 0.81
C ARG A 151 30.98 -8.58 -0.12
N LEU A 152 31.29 -8.65 -1.42
CA LEU A 152 30.73 -7.74 -2.42
C LEU A 152 29.20 -7.88 -2.49
N GLN A 153 28.67 -9.10 -2.49
CA GLN A 153 27.22 -9.35 -2.51
C GLN A 153 26.52 -8.76 -1.29
N VAL A 154 27.11 -8.88 -0.10
CA VAL A 154 26.58 -8.29 1.13
C VAL A 154 26.60 -6.77 1.05
N SER A 155 27.70 -6.18 0.60
CA SER A 155 27.82 -4.72 0.45
C SER A 155 26.80 -4.16 -0.55
N ILE A 156 26.62 -4.80 -1.71
CA ILE A 156 25.61 -4.41 -2.71
C ILE A 156 24.20 -4.48 -2.13
N LYS A 157 23.85 -5.60 -1.49
CA LYS A 157 22.53 -5.76 -0.86
C LYS A 157 22.25 -4.70 0.20
N ASN A 158 23.25 -4.39 1.03
CA ASN A 158 23.13 -3.37 2.07
C ASN A 158 22.99 -1.97 1.46
N ALA A 159 23.78 -1.63 0.45
CA ALA A 159 23.75 -0.33 -0.21
C ALA A 159 22.39 -0.05 -0.86
N LEU A 160 21.88 -1.00 -1.65
CA LEU A 160 20.55 -0.88 -2.29
C LEU A 160 19.39 -0.89 -1.28
N ARG A 161 19.56 -1.55 -0.12
CA ARG A 161 18.56 -1.59 0.93
C ARG A 161 18.49 -0.29 1.73
N VAL A 162 19.62 0.31 2.04
CA VAL A 162 19.68 1.60 2.76
C VAL A 162 19.06 2.69 1.92
N ASP A 163 19.33 2.74 0.62
CA ASP A 163 18.74 3.72 -0.30
C ASP A 163 17.23 3.58 -0.38
N ALA A 164 16.71 2.35 -0.50
CA ALA A 164 15.27 2.07 -0.50
C ALA A 164 14.60 2.48 0.82
N LEU A 165 15.23 2.21 1.97
CA LEU A 165 14.72 2.58 3.30
C LEU A 165 14.77 4.10 3.54
N GLU A 166 15.83 4.79 3.11
CA GLU A 166 15.91 6.25 3.20
C GLU A 166 14.86 6.95 2.33
N ASP A 167 14.63 6.45 1.13
CA ASP A 167 13.57 6.96 0.25
C ASP A 167 12.18 6.72 0.85
N GLU A 168 11.97 5.58 1.48
CA GLU A 168 10.71 5.27 2.15
C GLU A 168 10.51 6.12 3.41
N LEU A 169 11.56 6.31 4.20
CA LEU A 169 11.55 7.22 5.36
C LEU A 169 11.30 8.68 4.94
N ARG A 170 11.95 9.15 3.87
CA ARG A 170 11.71 10.48 3.29
C ARG A 170 10.27 10.62 2.79
N ARG A 171 9.72 9.57 2.16
CA ARG A 171 8.31 9.54 1.72
C ARG A 171 7.34 9.51 2.91
N ALA A 172 7.64 8.74 3.95
CA ALA A 172 6.87 8.70 5.18
C ALA A 172 6.90 10.04 5.91
N THR A 173 8.06 10.67 6.01
CA THR A 173 8.22 12.01 6.61
C THR A 173 7.50 13.09 5.79
N ARG A 174 7.55 13.04 4.45
CA ARG A 174 6.77 13.92 3.57
C ARG A 174 5.27 13.67 3.68
N ARG A 175 4.83 12.42 3.86
CA ARG A 175 3.43 12.08 4.11
C ARG A 175 2.95 12.67 5.44
N SER A 176 3.75 12.56 6.51
CA SER A 176 3.43 13.14 7.82
C SER A 176 3.50 14.66 7.82
N ALA A 177 4.35 15.26 6.98
CA ALA A 177 4.43 16.70 6.77
C ALA A 177 3.37 17.23 5.77
N GLY A 178 2.53 16.35 5.18
CA GLY A 178 1.52 16.74 4.21
C GLY A 178 2.05 17.13 2.82
N GLU A 179 3.33 16.90 2.52
CA GLU A 179 3.98 17.28 1.25
C GLU A 179 3.94 16.14 0.21
N LEU A 180 2.76 15.60 -0.06
CA LEU A 180 2.60 14.65 -1.18
C LEU A 180 2.62 15.41 -2.50
N SER A 181 3.31 14.84 -3.50
CA SER A 181 3.44 15.39 -4.84
C SER A 181 2.90 14.41 -5.89
N PHE A 182 2.72 14.87 -7.13
CA PHE A 182 2.31 14.00 -8.25
C PHE A 182 3.31 12.85 -8.51
N LYS A 183 4.58 13.01 -8.14
CA LYS A 183 5.61 11.96 -8.24
C LYS A 183 5.36 10.77 -7.30
N ASP A 184 4.55 10.97 -6.26
CA ASP A 184 4.20 9.92 -5.31
C ASP A 184 3.07 9.00 -5.83
N ILE A 185 2.39 9.40 -6.92
CA ILE A 185 1.37 8.61 -7.59
C ILE A 185 2.05 7.63 -8.55
N VAL A 186 2.04 6.35 -8.18
CA VAL A 186 2.60 5.28 -9.02
C VAL A 186 1.64 4.96 -10.16
N THR A 187 2.10 5.10 -11.39
CA THR A 187 1.35 4.69 -12.57
C THR A 187 2.27 4.48 -13.79
N LYS A 188 1.93 3.50 -14.60
CA LYS A 188 2.43 3.27 -15.97
C LYS A 188 1.32 3.41 -17.00
N SER A 189 0.07 3.56 -16.53
CA SER A 189 -1.10 3.68 -17.40
C SER A 189 -1.14 5.05 -18.06
N GLU A 190 -1.32 5.08 -19.39
CA GLU A 190 -1.52 6.32 -20.12
C GLU A 190 -2.77 7.09 -19.66
N ASN A 191 -3.85 6.37 -19.34
CA ASN A 191 -5.08 6.96 -18.86
C ASN A 191 -4.84 7.75 -17.57
N MET A 192 -4.13 7.17 -16.61
CA MET A 192 -3.80 7.84 -15.36
C MET A 192 -2.76 8.95 -15.54
N THR A 193 -1.81 8.78 -16.44
CA THR A 193 -0.84 9.84 -16.81
C THR A 193 -1.54 11.08 -17.36
N ARG A 194 -2.61 10.93 -18.17
CA ARG A 194 -3.44 12.05 -18.64
C ARG A 194 -4.15 12.74 -17.49
N VAL A 195 -4.69 11.98 -16.55
CA VAL A 195 -5.34 12.51 -15.34
C VAL A 195 -4.34 13.31 -14.49
N ILE A 196 -3.13 12.80 -14.29
CA ILE A 196 -2.06 13.51 -13.56
C ILE A 196 -1.72 14.84 -14.24
N ARG A 197 -1.50 14.86 -15.54
CA ARG A 197 -1.23 16.11 -16.29
C ARG A 197 -2.38 17.13 -16.16
N LEU A 198 -3.62 16.67 -16.14
CA LEU A 198 -4.78 17.52 -15.91
C LEU A 198 -4.77 18.09 -14.49
N ALA A 199 -4.49 17.24 -13.48
CA ALA A 199 -4.38 17.65 -12.09
C ALA A 199 -3.23 18.62 -11.83
N GLU A 200 -2.08 18.47 -12.50
CA GLU A 200 -0.95 19.40 -12.45
C GLU A 200 -1.33 20.79 -12.96
N ARG A 201 -2.16 20.87 -14.01
CA ARG A 201 -2.69 22.14 -14.49
C ARG A 201 -3.65 22.77 -13.49
N ALA A 202 -4.55 21.97 -12.92
CA ALA A 202 -5.46 22.41 -11.88
C ALA A 202 -4.71 22.92 -10.64
N ALA A 203 -3.58 22.29 -10.28
CA ALA A 203 -2.78 22.67 -9.12
C ALA A 203 -2.28 24.11 -9.16
N LYS A 204 -1.99 24.63 -10.37
CA LYS A 204 -1.49 26.00 -10.61
C LYS A 204 -2.56 27.08 -10.49
N SER A 205 -3.82 26.73 -10.25
CA SER A 205 -4.94 27.66 -10.13
C SER A 205 -5.67 27.44 -8.80
N ASN A 206 -6.32 28.48 -8.28
CA ASN A 206 -7.15 28.42 -7.07
C ASN A 206 -8.61 28.03 -7.34
N ILE A 207 -8.95 27.59 -8.57
CA ILE A 207 -10.30 27.15 -8.90
C ILE A 207 -10.71 25.91 -8.10
N PRO A 208 -12.02 25.73 -7.80
CA PRO A 208 -12.53 24.51 -7.24
C PRO A 208 -12.24 23.31 -8.16
N VAL A 209 -11.85 22.19 -7.57
CA VAL A 209 -11.58 20.93 -8.27
C VAL A 209 -12.54 19.86 -7.75
N LEU A 210 -13.23 19.19 -8.68
CA LEU A 210 -14.09 18.04 -8.38
C LEU A 210 -13.39 16.76 -8.86
N ILE A 211 -13.09 15.85 -7.94
CA ILE A 211 -12.48 14.55 -8.22
C ILE A 211 -13.56 13.48 -8.22
N GLU A 212 -13.81 12.89 -9.37
CA GLU A 212 -14.77 11.81 -9.54
C GLU A 212 -14.06 10.47 -9.69
N GLY A 213 -14.69 9.41 -9.19
CA GLY A 213 -14.19 8.05 -9.34
C GLY A 213 -14.68 7.12 -8.26
N GLU A 214 -14.58 5.82 -8.53
CA GLU A 214 -15.03 4.76 -7.62
C GLU A 214 -14.36 4.83 -6.24
N SER A 215 -14.93 4.14 -5.25
CA SER A 215 -14.28 4.01 -3.94
C SER A 215 -12.94 3.30 -4.09
N GLY A 216 -11.93 3.78 -3.33
CA GLY A 216 -10.60 3.16 -3.30
C GLY A 216 -9.69 3.44 -4.50
N VAL A 217 -10.05 4.32 -5.46
CA VAL A 217 -9.20 4.64 -6.63
C VAL A 217 -8.02 5.56 -6.32
N GLY A 218 -8.02 6.23 -5.12
CA GLY A 218 -6.97 7.15 -4.70
C GLY A 218 -7.34 8.64 -4.79
N LYS A 219 -8.63 9.00 -4.63
CA LYS A 219 -9.10 10.40 -4.69
C LYS A 219 -8.40 11.31 -3.68
N GLU A 220 -8.21 10.88 -2.43
CA GLU A 220 -7.51 11.66 -1.41
C GLU A 220 -6.03 11.89 -1.78
N LEU A 221 -5.34 10.86 -2.29
CA LEU A 221 -3.96 10.99 -2.74
C LEU A 221 -3.83 12.04 -3.86
N MET A 222 -4.78 12.05 -4.80
CA MET A 222 -4.85 13.05 -5.86
C MET A 222 -5.10 14.46 -5.30
N ALA A 223 -6.00 14.62 -4.34
CA ALA A 223 -6.28 15.90 -3.69
C ALA A 223 -5.04 16.46 -2.97
N ARG A 224 -4.31 15.61 -2.25
CA ARG A 224 -3.04 15.99 -1.60
C ARG A 224 -1.95 16.35 -2.61
N ALA A 225 -1.85 15.62 -3.72
CA ALA A 225 -0.92 15.92 -4.80
C ALA A 225 -1.24 17.27 -5.47
N ILE A 226 -2.53 17.59 -5.65
CA ILE A 226 -2.98 18.90 -6.15
C ILE A 226 -2.57 20.02 -5.20
N GLN A 227 -2.71 19.85 -3.90
CA GLN A 227 -2.23 20.83 -2.92
C GLN A 227 -0.71 20.96 -2.99
N GLY A 228 0.02 19.84 -2.95
CA GLY A 228 1.48 19.84 -2.99
C GLY A 228 2.08 20.49 -4.26
N GLY A 229 1.33 20.47 -5.37
CA GLY A 229 1.68 21.14 -6.62
C GLY A 229 1.21 22.61 -6.72
N SER A 230 0.57 23.16 -5.68
CA SER A 230 -0.03 24.49 -5.68
C SER A 230 0.80 25.53 -4.91
N GLU A 231 0.43 26.80 -5.04
CA GLU A 231 0.97 27.89 -4.23
C GLU A 231 0.67 27.75 -2.73
N ARG A 232 -0.34 26.95 -2.38
CA ARG A 232 -0.73 26.65 -0.99
C ARG A 232 -0.03 25.39 -0.44
N ARG A 233 1.02 24.89 -1.09
CA ARG A 233 1.87 23.82 -0.55
C ARG A 233 2.43 24.25 0.80
N GLY A 234 2.48 23.34 1.77
CA GLY A 234 2.94 23.67 3.13
C GLY A 234 1.94 24.48 3.98
N LYS A 235 0.74 24.81 3.46
CA LYS A 235 -0.37 25.34 4.23
C LYS A 235 -1.27 24.21 4.74
N ALA A 236 -2.22 24.53 5.62
CA ALA A 236 -3.15 23.55 6.16
C ALA A 236 -3.89 22.78 5.06
N PHE A 237 -3.95 21.45 5.18
CA PHE A 237 -4.81 20.57 4.39
C PHE A 237 -5.82 19.93 5.32
N VAL A 238 -7.03 20.48 5.32
CA VAL A 238 -8.09 20.02 6.20
C VAL A 238 -9.00 19.07 5.43
N THR A 239 -9.10 17.83 5.92
CA THR A 239 -9.91 16.77 5.31
C THR A 239 -11.20 16.56 6.09
N VAL A 240 -12.31 16.45 5.38
CA VAL A 240 -13.61 16.06 5.95
C VAL A 240 -14.24 15.01 5.05
N ASN A 241 -14.59 13.86 5.62
CA ASN A 241 -15.43 12.88 4.93
C ASN A 241 -16.89 13.14 5.30
N CYS A 242 -17.69 13.60 4.32
CA CYS A 242 -19.09 13.96 4.53
C CYS A 242 -19.97 12.74 4.80
N GLY A 243 -19.61 11.56 4.30
CA GLY A 243 -20.36 10.32 4.54
C GLY A 243 -20.13 9.67 5.90
N ALA A 244 -19.03 10.03 6.58
CA ALA A 244 -18.70 9.47 7.89
C ALA A 244 -19.33 10.23 9.07
N LEU A 245 -19.92 11.40 8.82
CA LEU A 245 -20.50 12.26 9.86
C LEU A 245 -22.03 12.09 9.92
N PRO A 246 -22.64 11.99 11.11
CA PRO A 246 -24.08 12.08 11.26
C PRO A 246 -24.63 13.40 10.72
N GLU A 247 -25.77 13.37 10.03
CA GLU A 247 -26.38 14.56 9.38
C GLU A 247 -26.55 15.75 10.34
N ASN A 248 -26.96 15.50 11.58
CA ASN A 248 -27.14 16.51 12.61
C ASN A 248 -25.85 17.15 13.13
N LEU A 249 -24.70 16.55 12.91
CA LEU A 249 -23.39 17.06 13.36
C LEU A 249 -22.59 17.72 12.24
N ILE A 250 -22.90 17.40 10.99
CA ILE A 250 -22.08 17.82 9.82
C ILE A 250 -21.98 19.35 9.71
N GLU A 251 -23.08 20.07 9.97
CA GLU A 251 -23.07 21.54 9.98
C GLU A 251 -22.14 22.11 11.05
N SER A 252 -22.23 21.60 12.27
CA SER A 252 -21.42 22.02 13.38
C SER A 252 -19.93 21.72 13.15
N VAL A 253 -19.61 20.57 12.57
CA VAL A 253 -18.23 20.20 12.23
C VAL A 253 -17.67 21.08 11.13
N LEU A 254 -18.44 21.31 10.07
CA LEU A 254 -17.97 22.10 8.93
C LEU A 254 -17.84 23.60 9.24
N PHE A 255 -18.92 24.19 9.75
CA PHE A 255 -19.03 25.65 9.90
C PHE A 255 -18.71 26.14 11.31
N GLY A 256 -18.68 25.23 12.32
CA GLY A 256 -18.51 25.56 13.72
C GLY A 256 -19.80 25.96 14.41
N HIS A 257 -19.76 26.17 15.72
CA HIS A 257 -20.89 26.65 16.50
C HIS A 257 -20.45 27.54 17.68
N GLU A 258 -21.35 28.43 18.08
CA GLU A 258 -21.19 29.21 19.31
C GLU A 258 -21.71 28.42 20.51
N LYS A 259 -21.24 28.76 21.70
CA LYS A 259 -21.73 28.19 22.95
C LYS A 259 -23.24 28.40 23.10
N GLY A 260 -23.98 27.32 23.39
CA GLY A 260 -25.44 27.35 23.54
C GLY A 260 -26.22 27.32 22.22
N ALA A 261 -25.60 27.06 21.10
CA ALA A 261 -26.27 27.02 19.79
C ALA A 261 -27.27 25.87 19.64
N PHE A 262 -27.08 24.76 20.36
CA PHE A 262 -27.99 23.62 20.44
C PHE A 262 -27.80 22.87 21.77
N THR A 263 -28.69 21.93 22.09
CA THR A 263 -28.60 21.10 23.29
C THR A 263 -27.34 20.24 23.24
N GLY A 264 -26.36 20.55 24.13
CA GLY A 264 -25.03 19.91 24.14
C GLY A 264 -23.88 20.80 23.67
N ALA A 265 -24.15 21.99 23.12
CA ALA A 265 -23.12 22.98 22.77
C ALA A 265 -22.58 23.69 24.03
N THR A 266 -21.81 22.98 24.84
CA THR A 266 -21.27 23.50 26.11
C THR A 266 -20.13 24.52 25.90
N GLU A 267 -19.42 24.41 24.79
CA GLU A 267 -18.29 25.28 24.41
C GLU A 267 -18.44 25.74 22.96
N LYS A 268 -17.68 26.76 22.59
CA LYS A 268 -17.54 27.20 21.20
C LYS A 268 -16.66 26.24 20.43
N HIS A 269 -17.06 25.84 19.22
CA HIS A 269 -16.28 24.99 18.31
C HIS A 269 -15.91 25.74 17.04
N VAL A 270 -14.62 25.65 16.68
CA VAL A 270 -14.10 26.20 15.41
C VAL A 270 -14.37 25.20 14.31
N GLY A 271 -15.08 25.62 13.26
CA GLY A 271 -15.40 24.73 12.15
C GLY A 271 -14.22 24.47 11.22
N LYS A 272 -14.31 23.39 10.44
CA LYS A 272 -13.29 22.96 9.49
C LYS A 272 -13.00 23.99 8.39
N PHE A 273 -13.94 24.82 8.02
CA PHE A 273 -13.72 25.95 7.12
C PHE A 273 -12.77 26.99 7.70
N ALA A 274 -12.93 27.30 8.96
CA ALA A 274 -12.04 28.25 9.64
C ALA A 274 -10.65 27.65 9.88
N GLU A 275 -10.55 26.34 10.16
CA GLU A 275 -9.27 25.62 10.24
C GLU A 275 -8.52 25.63 8.88
N ALA A 276 -9.25 25.57 7.76
CA ALA A 276 -8.70 25.59 6.41
C ALA A 276 -8.33 26.99 5.91
N ASN A 277 -8.50 28.02 6.72
CA ASN A 277 -8.24 29.40 6.30
C ASN A 277 -6.77 29.61 5.89
N GLY A 278 -6.55 30.17 4.71
CA GLY A 278 -5.24 30.30 4.06
C GLY A 278 -4.71 29.00 3.42
N GLY A 279 -5.42 27.87 3.60
CA GLY A 279 -5.03 26.53 3.17
C GLY A 279 -5.97 25.90 2.13
N THR A 280 -6.10 24.59 2.19
CA THR A 280 -6.96 23.79 1.31
C THR A 280 -7.94 22.97 2.14
N LEU A 281 -9.21 23.06 1.80
CA LEU A 281 -10.26 22.18 2.35
C LEU A 281 -10.55 21.05 1.34
N PHE A 282 -10.44 19.82 1.80
CA PHE A 282 -10.80 18.63 1.04
C PHE A 282 -12.08 18.03 1.60
N LEU A 283 -13.14 18.02 0.79
CA LEU A 283 -14.41 17.40 1.12
C LEU A 283 -14.56 16.08 0.36
N ASP A 284 -14.38 14.97 1.05
CA ASP A 284 -14.61 13.64 0.47
C ASP A 284 -16.10 13.27 0.59
N GLU A 285 -16.58 12.49 -0.37
CA GLU A 285 -17.97 12.05 -0.44
C GLU A 285 -18.97 13.23 -0.44
N ILE A 286 -18.69 14.28 -1.20
CA ILE A 286 -19.50 15.51 -1.24
C ILE A 286 -20.97 15.25 -1.60
N GLY A 287 -21.28 14.17 -2.31
CA GLY A 287 -22.63 13.74 -2.66
C GLY A 287 -23.48 13.28 -1.47
N GLU A 288 -22.90 13.10 -0.29
CA GLU A 288 -23.57 12.76 0.96
C GLU A 288 -23.96 13.99 1.79
N LEU A 289 -23.56 15.20 1.36
CA LEU A 289 -23.81 16.42 2.12
C LEU A 289 -25.33 16.73 2.18
N PRO A 290 -25.93 16.95 3.38
CA PRO A 290 -27.32 17.35 3.51
C PRO A 290 -27.63 18.69 2.83
N LEU A 291 -28.86 18.88 2.36
CA LEU A 291 -29.27 20.06 1.59
C LEU A 291 -29.02 21.38 2.33
N ASP A 292 -29.23 21.43 3.65
CA ASP A 292 -28.99 22.63 4.47
C ASP A 292 -27.49 22.99 4.49
N ALA A 293 -26.62 22.00 4.62
CA ALA A 293 -25.18 22.21 4.56
C ALA A 293 -24.70 22.60 3.14
N GLN A 294 -25.39 22.13 2.07
CA GLN A 294 -25.12 22.53 0.70
C GLN A 294 -25.38 24.04 0.48
N VAL A 295 -26.42 24.61 1.11
CA VAL A 295 -26.72 26.06 1.05
C VAL A 295 -25.58 26.86 1.67
N LYS A 296 -25.09 26.45 2.84
CA LYS A 296 -24.00 27.13 3.54
C LYS A 296 -22.68 26.98 2.78
N LEU A 297 -22.42 25.82 2.19
CA LEU A 297 -21.25 25.61 1.33
C LEU A 297 -21.25 26.52 0.11
N LEU A 298 -22.41 26.69 -0.54
CA LEU A 298 -22.56 27.59 -1.68
C LEU A 298 -22.20 29.03 -1.30
N ARG A 299 -22.70 29.51 -0.14
CA ARG A 299 -22.35 30.84 0.36
C ARG A 299 -20.86 30.98 0.63
N ALA A 300 -20.24 30.00 1.29
CA ALA A 300 -18.81 30.00 1.53
C ALA A 300 -17.99 30.08 0.23
N LEU A 301 -18.45 29.45 -0.86
CA LEU A 301 -17.80 29.49 -2.18
C LEU A 301 -18.05 30.78 -2.97
N GLN A 302 -19.16 31.47 -2.74
CA GLN A 302 -19.54 32.68 -3.47
C GLN A 302 -19.04 33.94 -2.78
N GLU A 303 -19.22 34.02 -1.47
CA GLU A 303 -19.01 35.21 -0.63
C GLU A 303 -17.68 35.15 0.15
N GLY A 304 -17.07 33.95 0.28
CA GLY A 304 -15.90 33.76 1.15
C GLY A 304 -16.24 33.92 2.64
N GLU A 305 -17.49 33.68 3.01
CA GLU A 305 -18.00 33.84 4.36
C GLU A 305 -18.71 32.57 4.82
N ILE A 306 -18.58 32.25 6.09
CA ILE A 306 -19.28 31.12 6.73
C ILE A 306 -20.14 31.63 7.91
N ASP A 307 -21.28 30.96 8.12
CA ASP A 307 -22.19 31.23 9.23
C ASP A 307 -22.08 30.09 10.27
N PRO A 308 -21.29 30.25 11.37
CA PRO A 308 -21.29 29.28 12.46
C PRO A 308 -22.67 29.16 13.10
N VAL A 309 -23.05 27.94 13.52
CA VAL A 309 -24.37 27.69 14.11
C VAL A 309 -24.54 28.54 15.37
N GLY A 310 -25.61 29.34 15.43
CA GLY A 310 -25.89 30.26 16.52
C GLY A 310 -25.08 31.58 16.52
N ALA A 311 -24.23 31.80 15.53
CA ALA A 311 -23.47 33.05 15.40
C ALA A 311 -24.37 34.19 14.85
N ARG A 312 -24.11 35.41 15.31
CA ARG A 312 -24.82 36.62 14.82
C ARG A 312 -24.13 37.30 13.66
N ARG A 313 -22.91 36.94 13.35
CA ARG A 313 -22.09 37.55 12.29
C ARG A 313 -21.35 36.47 11.52
N PRO A 314 -21.28 36.61 10.18
CA PRO A 314 -20.47 35.72 9.36
C PRO A 314 -18.98 35.89 9.65
N VAL A 315 -18.21 34.85 9.36
CA VAL A 315 -16.75 34.80 9.48
C VAL A 315 -16.14 34.71 8.09
N LYS A 316 -15.23 35.61 7.75
CA LYS A 316 -14.51 35.57 6.47
C LYS A 316 -13.48 34.43 6.48
N VAL A 317 -13.43 33.69 5.37
CA VAL A 317 -12.51 32.58 5.17
C VAL A 317 -11.96 32.61 3.75
N ASP A 318 -10.65 32.41 3.62
CA ASP A 318 -9.97 32.22 2.34
C ASP A 318 -9.45 30.78 2.26
N PHE A 319 -10.06 29.95 1.45
CA PHE A 319 -9.67 28.56 1.29
C PHE A 319 -9.74 28.15 -0.18
N ARG A 320 -8.91 27.17 -0.54
CA ARG A 320 -9.04 26.44 -1.78
C ARG A 320 -9.90 25.21 -1.55
N LEU A 321 -10.93 24.98 -2.38
CA LEU A 321 -11.75 23.79 -2.30
C LEU A 321 -11.27 22.71 -3.27
N VAL A 322 -11.09 21.50 -2.76
CA VAL A 322 -11.02 20.25 -3.52
C VAL A 322 -12.13 19.35 -2.99
N SER A 323 -12.99 18.85 -3.86
CA SER A 323 -14.08 17.94 -3.48
C SER A 323 -13.94 16.61 -4.20
N ALA A 324 -14.42 15.53 -3.59
CA ALA A 324 -14.41 14.21 -4.18
C ALA A 324 -15.75 13.50 -4.03
N THR A 325 -16.09 12.65 -5.00
CA THR A 325 -17.30 11.84 -4.97
C THR A 325 -17.12 10.52 -5.72
N ASN A 326 -17.83 9.50 -5.27
CA ASN A 326 -18.03 8.24 -6.00
C ASN A 326 -19.43 8.16 -6.62
N ARG A 327 -20.29 9.16 -6.39
CA ARG A 327 -21.66 9.23 -6.91
C ARG A 327 -21.75 10.13 -8.13
N ASN A 328 -22.73 9.85 -8.98
CA ASN A 328 -23.09 10.76 -10.06
C ASN A 328 -23.90 11.94 -9.51
N LEU A 329 -23.27 13.12 -9.41
CA LEU A 329 -23.90 14.32 -8.88
C LEU A 329 -25.07 14.79 -9.75
N ILE A 330 -25.03 14.59 -11.07
CA ILE A 330 -26.13 14.96 -11.99
C ILE A 330 -27.39 14.16 -11.65
N ASP A 331 -27.24 12.87 -11.34
CA ASP A 331 -28.38 12.04 -10.94
C ASP A 331 -28.91 12.44 -9.56
N LEU A 332 -28.07 12.89 -8.64
CA LEU A 332 -28.49 13.44 -7.35
C LEU A 332 -29.25 14.76 -7.52
N VAL A 333 -28.82 15.63 -8.46
CA VAL A 333 -29.55 16.87 -8.82
C VAL A 333 -30.95 16.53 -9.34
N LYS A 334 -31.05 15.61 -10.31
CA LYS A 334 -32.35 15.16 -10.85
C LYS A 334 -33.30 14.61 -9.78
N ARG A 335 -32.74 13.97 -8.75
CA ARG A 335 -33.53 13.41 -7.61
C ARG A 335 -33.81 14.44 -6.50
N GLY A 336 -33.39 15.70 -6.66
CA GLY A 336 -33.54 16.75 -5.64
C GLY A 336 -32.73 16.55 -4.37
N ARG A 337 -31.70 15.68 -4.41
CA ARG A 337 -30.78 15.40 -3.27
C ARG A 337 -29.51 16.22 -3.31
N PHE A 338 -29.25 16.90 -4.41
CA PHE A 338 -28.14 17.82 -4.57
C PHE A 338 -28.60 19.07 -5.31
N ARG A 339 -28.15 20.24 -4.88
CA ARG A 339 -28.55 21.50 -5.48
C ARG A 339 -27.81 21.73 -6.80
N GLU A 340 -28.54 22.17 -7.82
CA GLU A 340 -28.00 22.44 -9.15
C GLU A 340 -27.00 23.61 -9.15
N ASP A 341 -27.28 24.68 -8.38
CA ASP A 341 -26.41 25.85 -8.24
C ASP A 341 -25.04 25.49 -7.62
N LEU A 342 -25.05 24.64 -6.59
CA LEU A 342 -23.82 24.12 -5.98
C LEU A 342 -23.06 23.20 -6.95
N PHE A 343 -23.75 22.34 -7.70
CA PHE A 343 -23.13 21.47 -8.69
C PHE A 343 -22.30 22.27 -9.70
N TYR A 344 -22.86 23.32 -10.31
CA TYR A 344 -22.12 24.17 -11.26
C TYR A 344 -20.94 24.89 -10.61
N ARG A 345 -21.01 25.23 -9.32
CA ARG A 345 -19.93 25.89 -8.60
C ARG A 345 -18.79 24.95 -8.25
N LEU A 346 -19.07 23.65 -8.03
CA LEU A 346 -18.07 22.61 -7.77
C LEU A 346 -17.47 22.05 -9.06
N ASN A 347 -18.28 21.86 -10.09
CA ASN A 347 -17.90 21.23 -11.36
C ASN A 347 -17.21 22.20 -12.32
N VAL A 348 -16.33 23.06 -11.78
CA VAL A 348 -15.52 24.00 -12.60
C VAL A 348 -14.36 23.28 -13.27
N PHE A 349 -13.71 22.37 -12.53
CA PHE A 349 -12.60 21.57 -13.04
C PHE A 349 -12.76 20.10 -12.61
N PRO A 350 -13.50 19.29 -13.38
CA PRO A 350 -13.68 17.89 -13.09
C PRO A 350 -12.44 17.07 -13.45
N ILE A 351 -12.08 16.14 -12.57
CA ILE A 351 -10.98 15.18 -12.74
C ILE A 351 -11.54 13.78 -12.44
N THR A 352 -11.67 12.96 -13.47
CA THR A 352 -12.16 11.58 -13.31
C THR A 352 -11.00 10.62 -13.20
N ILE A 353 -10.87 9.92 -12.06
CA ILE A 353 -9.86 8.90 -11.84
C ILE A 353 -10.38 7.56 -12.34
N PRO A 354 -9.68 6.88 -13.28
CA PRO A 354 -10.11 5.61 -13.81
C PRO A 354 -10.04 4.50 -12.75
N PRO A 355 -10.97 3.53 -12.76
CA PRO A 355 -10.91 2.36 -11.88
C PRO A 355 -9.69 1.49 -12.22
N LEU A 356 -9.24 0.65 -11.25
CA LEU A 356 -8.02 -0.14 -11.37
C LEU A 356 -8.07 -1.13 -12.56
N ARG A 357 -9.24 -1.70 -12.85
CA ARG A 357 -9.48 -2.57 -14.03
C ARG A 357 -9.21 -1.88 -15.38
N SER A 358 -9.28 -0.56 -15.45
CA SER A 358 -8.94 0.23 -16.65
C SER A 358 -7.47 0.63 -16.71
N ARG A 359 -6.67 0.28 -15.69
CA ARG A 359 -5.24 0.57 -15.58
C ARG A 359 -4.47 -0.64 -15.04
N VAL A 360 -4.73 -1.81 -15.62
CA VAL A 360 -4.12 -3.09 -15.20
C VAL A 360 -2.59 -3.02 -15.16
N ALA A 361 -1.98 -2.22 -16.05
CA ALA A 361 -0.53 -1.98 -16.05
C ALA A 361 0.02 -1.45 -14.71
N ASP A 362 -0.83 -0.83 -13.88
CA ASP A 362 -0.43 -0.29 -12.57
C ASP A 362 -0.47 -1.36 -11.47
N VAL A 363 -1.21 -2.47 -11.65
CA VAL A 363 -1.44 -3.49 -10.61
C VAL A 363 -0.12 -4.06 -10.10
N ALA A 364 0.77 -4.47 -11.01
CA ALA A 364 2.04 -5.08 -10.65
C ALA A 364 2.97 -4.13 -9.87
N ASP A 365 3.01 -2.85 -10.22
CA ASP A 365 3.85 -1.87 -9.53
C ASP A 365 3.27 -1.46 -8.18
N LEU A 366 1.95 -1.32 -8.10
CA LEU A 366 1.24 -1.09 -6.83
C LEU A 366 1.42 -2.27 -5.88
N ALA A 367 1.25 -3.51 -6.37
CA ALA A 367 1.44 -4.72 -5.56
C ALA A 367 2.87 -4.82 -5.01
N ARG A 368 3.90 -4.59 -5.85
CA ARG A 368 5.31 -4.55 -5.41
C ARG A 368 5.55 -3.50 -4.34
N ARG A 369 5.00 -2.30 -4.53
CA ARG A 369 5.15 -1.21 -3.56
C ARG A 369 4.50 -1.54 -2.22
N PHE A 370 3.29 -2.11 -2.24
CA PHE A 370 2.59 -2.54 -1.02
C PHE A 370 3.34 -3.68 -0.32
N MET A 371 3.79 -4.67 -1.09
CA MET A 371 4.61 -5.77 -0.56
C MET A 371 5.86 -5.25 0.15
N ALA A 372 6.64 -4.37 -0.51
CA ALA A 372 7.85 -3.81 0.08
C ALA A 372 7.57 -3.06 1.39
N ARG A 373 6.49 -2.27 1.42
CA ARG A 373 6.06 -1.55 2.63
C ARG A 373 5.68 -2.50 3.75
N PHE A 374 4.81 -3.48 3.48
CA PHE A 374 4.33 -4.41 4.50
C PHE A 374 5.42 -5.38 4.96
N CYS A 375 6.34 -5.79 4.08
CA CYS A 375 7.53 -6.55 4.49
C CYS A 375 8.41 -5.77 5.46
N ALA A 376 8.55 -4.45 5.27
CA ALA A 376 9.31 -3.59 6.18
C ALA A 376 8.58 -3.41 7.53
N GLU A 377 7.25 -3.23 7.52
CA GLU A 377 6.41 -3.09 8.71
C GLU A 377 6.38 -4.38 9.54
N GLU A 378 6.24 -5.55 8.90
CA GLU A 378 6.12 -6.87 9.55
C GLU A 378 7.46 -7.59 9.77
N GLY A 379 8.57 -7.01 9.33
CA GLY A 379 9.90 -7.60 9.44
C GLY A 379 10.10 -8.88 8.60
N LYS A 380 9.25 -9.13 7.60
CA LYS A 380 9.28 -10.31 6.73
C LYS A 380 10.24 -10.12 5.55
N ARG A 381 10.77 -11.23 5.03
CA ARG A 381 11.70 -11.25 3.89
C ARG A 381 11.07 -11.98 2.72
N ILE A 382 10.19 -11.30 2.00
CA ILE A 382 9.54 -11.84 0.81
C ILE A 382 10.25 -11.24 -0.41
N ARG A 383 10.71 -12.11 -1.33
CA ARG A 383 11.50 -11.72 -2.51
C ARG A 383 10.64 -11.14 -3.63
N GLY A 384 9.39 -11.62 -3.75
CA GLY A 384 8.51 -11.21 -4.84
C GLY A 384 7.17 -11.93 -4.86
N LEU A 385 6.46 -11.74 -5.96
CA LEU A 385 5.25 -12.49 -6.30
C LEU A 385 5.62 -13.52 -7.37
N SER A 386 5.07 -14.72 -7.29
CA SER A 386 5.18 -15.72 -8.35
C SER A 386 4.51 -15.25 -9.64
N SER A 387 4.89 -15.84 -10.76
CA SER A 387 4.27 -15.55 -12.07
C SER A 387 2.77 -15.82 -12.07
N GLU A 388 2.34 -16.87 -11.37
CA GLU A 388 0.93 -17.24 -11.20
C GLU A 388 0.16 -16.24 -10.35
N ALA A 389 0.76 -15.77 -9.25
CA ALA A 389 0.18 -14.69 -8.42
C ALA A 389 0.06 -13.38 -9.22
N HIS A 390 1.05 -13.04 -10.03
CA HIS A 390 0.98 -11.89 -10.93
C HIS A 390 -0.16 -12.02 -11.94
N ALA A 391 -0.31 -13.18 -12.58
CA ALA A 391 -1.38 -13.43 -13.51
C ALA A 391 -2.76 -13.32 -12.85
N LEU A 392 -2.91 -13.88 -11.66
CA LEU A 392 -4.13 -13.80 -10.84
C LEU A 392 -4.49 -12.35 -10.51
N LEU A 393 -3.54 -11.56 -9.99
CA LEU A 393 -3.78 -10.16 -9.61
C LEU A 393 -4.14 -9.28 -10.81
N ASN A 394 -3.58 -9.58 -12.00
CA ASN A 394 -3.88 -8.87 -13.24
C ASN A 394 -5.24 -9.25 -13.85
N ALA A 395 -5.70 -10.47 -13.60
CA ALA A 395 -6.98 -10.98 -14.12
C ALA A 395 -8.19 -10.54 -13.27
N TYR A 396 -7.97 -10.09 -12.03
CA TYR A 396 -9.04 -9.70 -11.13
C TYR A 396 -9.52 -8.26 -11.35
N ASP A 397 -10.83 -8.03 -11.32
CA ASP A 397 -11.46 -6.74 -11.66
C ASP A 397 -11.31 -5.63 -10.60
N TRP A 398 -10.89 -5.99 -9.39
CA TRP A 398 -10.68 -5.04 -8.29
C TRP A 398 -11.87 -4.11 -8.00
N PRO A 399 -13.05 -4.60 -7.63
CA PRO A 399 -14.21 -3.74 -7.36
C PRO A 399 -13.96 -2.71 -6.25
N GLY A 400 -13.07 -3.00 -5.30
CA GLY A 400 -12.60 -2.05 -4.28
C GLY A 400 -11.32 -1.32 -4.66
N ASN A 401 -10.90 -1.42 -5.94
CA ASN A 401 -9.77 -0.70 -6.53
C ASN A 401 -8.46 -0.85 -5.73
N VAL A 402 -7.67 0.22 -5.61
CA VAL A 402 -6.36 0.22 -4.95
C VAL A 402 -6.47 -0.12 -3.46
N ARG A 403 -7.55 0.28 -2.78
CA ARG A 403 -7.77 -0.07 -1.37
C ARG A 403 -7.94 -1.57 -1.17
N GLN A 404 -8.63 -2.24 -2.08
CA GLN A 404 -8.77 -3.71 -2.04
C GLN A 404 -7.45 -4.41 -2.34
N LEU A 405 -6.70 -3.95 -3.34
CA LEU A 405 -5.37 -4.45 -3.65
C LEU A 405 -4.42 -4.28 -2.44
N GLU A 406 -4.39 -3.11 -1.82
CA GLU A 406 -3.61 -2.83 -0.62
C GLU A 406 -3.94 -3.81 0.52
N ASN A 407 -5.23 -4.01 0.82
CA ASN A 407 -5.68 -4.95 1.85
C ASN A 407 -5.36 -6.42 1.50
N ALA A 408 -5.42 -6.79 0.22
CA ALA A 408 -5.06 -8.13 -0.22
C ALA A 408 -3.56 -8.37 -0.05
N MET A 409 -2.73 -7.41 -0.44
CA MET A 409 -1.28 -7.49 -0.27
C MET A 409 -0.86 -7.52 1.20
N PHE A 410 -1.51 -6.72 2.06
CA PHE A 410 -1.26 -6.77 3.51
C PHE A 410 -1.52 -8.17 4.07
N ARG A 411 -2.69 -8.74 3.79
CA ARG A 411 -3.03 -10.11 4.23
C ARG A 411 -2.05 -11.14 3.68
N ALA A 412 -1.71 -11.07 2.41
CA ALA A 412 -0.77 -11.99 1.79
C ALA A 412 0.60 -11.93 2.47
N VAL A 413 1.13 -10.74 2.75
CA VAL A 413 2.40 -10.59 3.47
C VAL A 413 2.30 -11.13 4.89
N VAL A 414 1.23 -10.83 5.64
CA VAL A 414 1.04 -11.33 7.01
C VAL A 414 0.94 -12.86 7.05
N LEU A 415 0.24 -13.47 6.10
CA LEU A 415 0.01 -14.92 6.05
C LEU A 415 1.16 -15.71 5.40
N ALA A 416 2.05 -15.06 4.66
CA ALA A 416 3.13 -15.75 3.97
C ALA A 416 4.10 -16.42 4.94
N ASP A 417 4.31 -17.73 4.76
CA ASP A 417 5.32 -18.50 5.47
C ASP A 417 6.60 -18.66 4.64
N GLY A 418 6.51 -18.46 3.33
CA GLY A 418 7.62 -18.55 2.39
C GLY A 418 8.32 -17.23 2.09
N ASP A 419 9.30 -17.28 1.20
CA ASP A 419 10.04 -16.12 0.70
C ASP A 419 9.48 -15.55 -0.63
N GLU A 420 8.34 -16.07 -1.11
CA GLU A 420 7.63 -15.64 -2.31
C GLU A 420 6.11 -15.73 -2.08
N LEU A 421 5.34 -14.74 -2.57
CA LEU A 421 3.89 -14.78 -2.54
C LEU A 421 3.38 -15.55 -3.76
N THR A 422 2.61 -16.59 -3.51
CA THR A 422 1.97 -17.44 -4.53
C THR A 422 0.46 -17.18 -4.61
N THR A 423 -0.27 -17.97 -5.35
CA THR A 423 -1.75 -17.90 -5.40
C THR A 423 -2.39 -18.35 -4.07
N ALA A 424 -1.66 -19.10 -3.24
CA ALA A 424 -2.15 -19.60 -1.96
C ALA A 424 -2.42 -18.49 -0.93
N GLU A 425 -1.69 -17.38 -1.00
CA GLU A 425 -1.89 -16.22 -0.13
C GLU A 425 -3.07 -15.33 -0.58
N PHE A 426 -3.67 -15.63 -1.75
CA PHE A 426 -4.81 -14.88 -2.31
C PHE A 426 -6.07 -15.74 -2.51
N PRO A 427 -6.51 -16.59 -1.55
CA PRO A 427 -7.57 -17.56 -1.78
C PRO A 427 -8.90 -16.92 -2.17
N GLN A 428 -9.22 -15.74 -1.61
CA GLN A 428 -10.46 -15.01 -1.89
C GLN A 428 -10.51 -14.45 -3.32
N ILE A 429 -9.35 -14.12 -3.90
CA ILE A 429 -9.23 -13.62 -5.26
C ILE A 429 -9.24 -14.80 -6.22
N ALA A 430 -8.47 -15.86 -5.92
CA ALA A 430 -8.40 -17.08 -6.72
C ALA A 430 -9.79 -17.75 -6.89
N ALA A 431 -10.62 -17.72 -5.85
CA ALA A 431 -11.99 -18.24 -5.91
C ALA A 431 -12.93 -17.45 -6.86
N GLN A 432 -12.58 -16.25 -7.29
CA GLN A 432 -13.39 -15.36 -8.12
C GLN A 432 -12.86 -15.21 -9.56
N VAL A 433 -11.70 -15.76 -9.85
CA VAL A 433 -11.07 -15.71 -11.19
C VAL A 433 -11.10 -17.09 -11.80
N GLU A 434 -11.75 -17.25 -12.95
CA GLU A 434 -11.80 -18.52 -13.67
C GLU A 434 -10.38 -19.00 -14.07
N GLY A 435 -10.10 -20.27 -13.88
CA GLY A 435 -8.82 -20.90 -14.26
C GLY A 435 -7.75 -20.94 -13.15
N PHE A 436 -8.06 -20.49 -11.95
CA PHE A 436 -7.17 -20.64 -10.79
C PHE A 436 -7.75 -21.62 -9.78
N ASP A 437 -7.04 -22.74 -9.54
CA ASP A 437 -7.42 -23.74 -8.53
C ASP A 437 -7.16 -23.20 -7.12
N VAL A 438 -8.20 -23.12 -6.33
CA VAL A 438 -8.08 -22.78 -4.90
C VAL A 438 -7.61 -24.04 -4.17
N ARG A 439 -6.30 -24.22 -4.05
CA ARG A 439 -5.75 -25.17 -3.10
C ARG A 439 -5.87 -24.54 -1.70
N ILE A 440 -6.98 -24.80 -1.02
CA ILE A 440 -7.05 -24.57 0.42
C ILE A 440 -6.00 -25.52 1.01
N PRO A 441 -4.96 -25.04 1.72
CA PRO A 441 -4.02 -25.92 2.39
C PRO A 441 -4.85 -26.82 3.31
N ALA A 442 -4.83 -28.13 3.06
CA ALA A 442 -5.43 -29.07 3.98
C ALA A 442 -4.72 -28.89 5.33
N VAL A 443 -5.48 -28.55 6.37
CA VAL A 443 -4.98 -28.57 7.74
C VAL A 443 -4.26 -29.91 7.91
N PRO A 444 -2.95 -29.92 8.33
CA PRO A 444 -2.23 -31.18 8.45
C PRO A 444 -3.00 -32.10 9.39
N ALA A 445 -3.55 -33.18 8.81
CA ALA A 445 -4.18 -34.22 9.58
C ALA A 445 -3.11 -34.83 10.49
N ILE A 446 -3.24 -34.64 11.77
CA ILE A 446 -2.42 -35.31 12.77
C ILE A 446 -2.59 -36.83 12.52
N ALA A 447 -1.54 -37.43 11.97
CA ALA A 447 -1.50 -38.86 11.68
C ALA A 447 -1.74 -39.67 12.95
N GLN A 448 -2.88 -40.36 13.04
CA GLN A 448 -3.07 -41.43 13.97
C GLN A 448 -2.59 -42.73 13.32
N PRO A 449 -1.79 -43.58 14.00
CA PRO A 449 -1.33 -44.84 13.43
C PRO A 449 -2.41 -45.93 13.52
N GLY A 450 -2.82 -46.44 12.39
CA GLY A 450 -3.33 -47.78 12.15
C GLY A 450 -4.77 -48.07 12.55
N GLN A 451 -5.63 -48.19 11.53
CA GLN A 451 -6.47 -49.40 11.36
C GLN A 451 -7.28 -49.32 10.05
N SER A 452 -7.34 -50.45 9.39
CA SER A 452 -7.94 -50.76 8.10
C SER A 452 -9.47 -50.64 8.08
N ALA A 453 -10.02 -50.28 6.91
CA ALA A 453 -11.44 -50.22 6.56
C ALA A 453 -12.23 -51.52 6.70
N PRO A 454 -13.60 -51.55 6.68
CA PRO A 454 -14.39 -51.15 5.54
C PRO A 454 -15.69 -50.33 5.83
N ALA A 455 -16.29 -49.89 4.75
CA ALA A 455 -17.44 -49.04 4.54
C ALA A 455 -18.71 -49.41 5.32
N GLN A 456 -19.45 -48.41 5.77
CA GLN A 456 -20.90 -48.22 5.52
C GLN A 456 -21.37 -46.87 6.09
N GLU A 457 -22.29 -46.26 5.38
CA GLU A 457 -22.99 -45.02 5.63
C GLU A 457 -23.68 -45.00 7.00
N GLU A 458 -23.44 -43.92 7.76
CA GLU A 458 -24.45 -43.39 8.69
C GLU A 458 -24.10 -41.93 8.99
N MET A 459 -25.04 -41.01 8.70
CA MET A 459 -25.03 -39.62 9.12
C MET A 459 -24.97 -39.57 10.64
N SER A 460 -23.79 -39.38 11.22
CA SER A 460 -23.63 -39.18 12.67
C SER A 460 -23.29 -37.73 12.97
N HIS A 461 -24.05 -37.16 13.87
CA HIS A 461 -23.91 -35.84 14.45
C HIS A 461 -22.45 -35.46 14.75
N PHE A 462 -22.05 -34.34 14.20
CA PHE A 462 -20.72 -33.75 14.44
C PHE A 462 -20.74 -33.03 15.79
N GLU A 463 -20.30 -33.67 16.84
CA GLU A 463 -19.98 -33.01 18.11
C GLU A 463 -18.63 -32.29 17.98
N PRO A 464 -18.55 -30.96 18.16
CA PRO A 464 -17.27 -30.26 18.20
C PRO A 464 -16.56 -30.63 19.51
N ARG A 465 -15.43 -31.33 19.41
CA ARG A 465 -14.56 -31.72 20.54
C ARG A 465 -13.55 -30.63 20.96
N ASP A 466 -13.75 -29.39 20.53
CA ASP A 466 -12.91 -28.29 20.99
C ASP A 466 -13.53 -27.66 22.24
N PRO A 467 -12.91 -27.80 23.42
CA PRO A 467 -13.42 -27.24 24.66
C PRO A 467 -13.52 -25.71 24.66
N ASN A 468 -12.99 -25.04 23.65
CA ASN A 468 -13.04 -23.57 23.51
C ASN A 468 -14.17 -23.09 22.60
N LEU A 469 -14.97 -23.98 21.99
CA LEU A 469 -16.07 -23.61 21.10
C LEU A 469 -17.42 -23.72 21.84
N MET A 470 -18.15 -22.59 21.87
CA MET A 470 -19.54 -22.56 22.33
C MET A 470 -20.49 -22.70 21.14
N ARG A 471 -21.48 -23.60 21.25
CA ARG A 471 -22.57 -23.70 20.27
C ARG A 471 -23.57 -22.57 20.47
N LEU A 472 -23.79 -21.76 19.43
CA LEU A 472 -24.80 -20.71 19.41
C LEU A 472 -26.14 -21.19 18.83
N ILE A 473 -26.15 -22.35 18.17
CA ILE A 473 -27.32 -22.94 17.50
C ILE A 473 -27.64 -24.27 18.18
N ASP A 474 -28.92 -24.55 18.41
CA ASP A 474 -29.39 -25.80 18.96
C ASP A 474 -29.52 -26.92 17.90
N ASP A 475 -29.92 -28.13 18.31
CA ASP A 475 -30.03 -29.28 17.41
C ASP A 475 -31.18 -29.19 16.40
N THR A 476 -32.05 -28.17 16.54
CA THR A 476 -33.13 -27.86 15.58
C THR A 476 -32.75 -26.81 14.54
N GLY A 477 -31.55 -26.20 14.68
CA GLY A 477 -31.06 -25.14 13.80
C GLY A 477 -31.46 -23.72 14.23
N ASP A 478 -32.10 -23.57 15.38
CA ASP A 478 -32.49 -22.28 15.95
C ASP A 478 -31.41 -21.71 16.89
N VAL A 479 -31.40 -20.39 17.07
CA VAL A 479 -30.47 -19.73 18.01
C VAL A 479 -30.83 -20.10 19.45
N ARG A 480 -29.86 -20.61 20.21
CA ARG A 480 -30.04 -20.95 21.62
C ARG A 480 -30.42 -19.74 22.46
N LYS A 481 -31.20 -19.98 23.51
CA LYS A 481 -31.59 -18.90 24.43
C LYS A 481 -30.36 -18.29 25.10
N LEU A 482 -30.35 -16.98 25.24
CA LEU A 482 -29.24 -16.23 25.83
C LEU A 482 -28.86 -16.74 27.23
N TRP A 483 -29.87 -17.15 27.99
CA TRP A 483 -29.71 -17.77 29.31
C TRP A 483 -28.84 -19.03 29.28
N ASP A 484 -29.06 -19.92 28.31
CA ASP A 484 -28.33 -21.21 28.21
C ASP A 484 -26.87 -20.95 27.78
N ILE A 485 -26.65 -19.97 26.88
CA ILE A 485 -25.32 -19.53 26.45
C ILE A 485 -24.58 -18.90 27.65
N GLU A 486 -25.24 -18.04 28.40
CA GLU A 486 -24.67 -17.40 29.59
C GLU A 486 -24.29 -18.39 30.66
N ALA A 487 -25.16 -19.38 30.92
CA ALA A 487 -24.91 -20.47 31.89
C ALA A 487 -23.68 -21.29 31.48
N GLU A 488 -23.52 -21.61 30.20
CA GLU A 488 -22.37 -22.33 29.67
C GLU A 488 -21.09 -21.51 29.78
N ALA A 489 -21.13 -20.21 29.48
CA ALA A 489 -20.00 -19.30 29.62
C ALA A 489 -19.50 -19.18 31.06
N ILE A 490 -20.43 -19.14 32.03
CA ILE A 490 -20.11 -19.07 33.46
C ILE A 490 -19.47 -20.41 33.92
N ARG A 491 -20.02 -21.58 33.50
CA ARG A 491 -19.44 -22.90 33.84
C ARG A 491 -18.05 -23.07 33.23
N PHE A 492 -17.87 -22.67 31.99
CA PHE A 492 -16.55 -22.66 31.33
C PHE A 492 -15.55 -21.78 32.08
N ALA A 493 -15.93 -20.55 32.43
CA ALA A 493 -15.08 -19.63 33.15
C ALA A 493 -14.72 -20.20 34.56
N LEU A 494 -15.67 -20.86 35.23
CA LEU A 494 -15.44 -21.50 36.53
C LEU A 494 -14.36 -22.59 36.43
N ALA A 495 -14.46 -23.46 35.45
CA ALA A 495 -13.48 -24.51 35.20
C ALA A 495 -12.11 -23.91 34.77
N HIS A 496 -12.11 -22.96 33.86
CA HIS A 496 -10.90 -22.36 33.29
C HIS A 496 -10.09 -21.56 34.33
N TYR A 497 -10.77 -20.78 35.19
CA TYR A 497 -10.13 -19.97 36.24
C TYR A 497 -10.10 -20.67 37.59
N ARG A 498 -10.41 -21.98 37.64
CA ARG A 498 -10.34 -22.82 38.86
C ARG A 498 -11.01 -22.15 40.06
N GLY A 499 -12.18 -21.54 39.88
CA GLY A 499 -12.96 -20.93 40.95
C GLY A 499 -12.49 -19.54 41.41
N GLN A 500 -11.52 -18.90 40.76
CA GLN A 500 -11.05 -17.55 41.13
C GLN A 500 -12.09 -16.47 40.79
N MET A 501 -13.04 -16.25 41.68
CA MET A 501 -14.22 -15.38 41.49
C MET A 501 -13.87 -13.94 41.02
N SER A 502 -12.76 -13.38 41.54
CA SER A 502 -12.30 -12.04 41.18
C SER A 502 -11.81 -11.93 39.73
N GLN A 503 -11.12 -12.96 39.25
CA GLN A 503 -10.67 -13.06 37.86
C GLN A 503 -11.85 -13.33 36.93
N MET A 504 -12.75 -14.25 37.30
CA MET A 504 -13.95 -14.55 36.51
C MET A 504 -14.82 -13.30 36.30
N ALA A 505 -15.16 -12.60 37.37
CA ALA A 505 -15.97 -11.38 37.31
C ALA A 505 -15.36 -10.33 36.37
N ARG A 506 -14.04 -10.10 36.47
CA ARG A 506 -13.31 -9.15 35.61
C ARG A 506 -13.29 -9.57 34.15
N LYS A 507 -13.09 -10.86 33.86
CA LYS A 507 -13.01 -11.37 32.47
C LYS A 507 -14.37 -11.50 31.80
N LEU A 508 -15.41 -11.85 32.57
CA LEU A 508 -16.79 -11.85 32.08
C LEU A 508 -17.43 -10.46 32.03
N GLY A 509 -16.74 -9.41 32.51
CA GLY A 509 -17.23 -8.04 32.47
C GLY A 509 -18.42 -7.76 33.39
N ILE A 510 -18.62 -8.54 34.45
CA ILE A 510 -19.74 -8.42 35.41
C ILE A 510 -19.22 -8.20 36.83
N GLY A 511 -20.07 -7.60 37.68
CA GLY A 511 -19.76 -7.42 39.12
C GLY A 511 -19.72 -8.76 39.85
N ARG A 512 -18.89 -8.90 40.92
CA ARG A 512 -18.79 -10.12 41.72
C ARG A 512 -20.16 -10.52 42.28
N SER A 513 -20.95 -9.59 42.83
CA SER A 513 -22.30 -9.85 43.35
C SER A 513 -23.25 -10.40 42.29
N THR A 514 -23.14 -9.89 41.06
CA THR A 514 -23.91 -10.37 39.89
C THR A 514 -23.49 -11.79 39.51
N LEU A 515 -22.17 -12.07 39.51
CA LEU A 515 -21.66 -13.41 39.23
C LEU A 515 -22.14 -14.43 40.24
N TYR A 516 -22.06 -14.14 41.56
CA TYR A 516 -22.59 -15.01 42.61
C TYR A 516 -24.09 -15.29 42.46
N ARG A 517 -24.88 -14.25 42.17
CA ARG A 517 -26.33 -14.41 41.96
C ARG A 517 -26.60 -15.32 40.75
N LYS A 518 -25.90 -15.10 39.63
CA LYS A 518 -26.08 -15.92 38.42
C LYS A 518 -25.62 -17.36 38.62
N MET A 519 -24.52 -17.59 39.34
CA MET A 519 -24.08 -18.94 39.68
C MET A 519 -25.15 -19.69 40.53
N LYS A 520 -25.75 -19.02 41.50
CA LYS A 520 -26.83 -19.60 42.30
C LYS A 520 -28.08 -19.89 41.43
N GLU A 521 -28.42 -19.02 40.50
CA GLU A 521 -29.54 -19.21 39.56
C GLU A 521 -29.34 -20.42 38.62
N ILE A 522 -28.08 -20.73 38.22
CA ILE A 522 -27.74 -21.88 37.36
C ILE A 522 -27.40 -23.15 38.16
N GLY A 523 -27.60 -23.14 39.49
CA GLY A 523 -27.43 -24.31 40.37
C GLY A 523 -25.98 -24.73 40.58
N VAL A 524 -25.02 -23.80 40.47
CA VAL A 524 -23.59 -24.05 40.74
C VAL A 524 -23.26 -23.42 42.08
N ASP A 525 -23.08 -24.25 43.13
CA ASP A 525 -22.66 -23.78 44.44
C ASP A 525 -21.17 -23.48 44.48
N ALA A 526 -20.83 -22.27 44.92
CA ALA A 526 -19.44 -21.81 45.06
C ALA A 526 -18.68 -22.53 46.21
N ASP A 527 -19.38 -23.24 47.07
CA ASP A 527 -18.83 -23.85 48.30
C ASP A 527 -18.13 -25.21 48.10
N VAL A 528 -18.05 -25.72 46.84
CA VAL A 528 -17.47 -27.06 46.56
C VAL A 528 -16.01 -27.01 46.11
N LEU A 529 -15.43 -25.81 45.87
CA LEU A 529 -14.04 -25.67 45.41
C LEU A 529 -13.24 -24.70 46.29
N GLY A 530 -12.77 -25.20 47.44
CA GLY A 530 -11.56 -24.76 48.11
C GLY A 530 -11.63 -23.43 48.87
N GLU A 531 -11.85 -23.52 50.17
CA GLU A 531 -11.14 -22.69 51.16
C GLU A 531 -9.65 -22.85 50.88
N ASP A 532 -8.98 -21.75 50.47
CA ASP A 532 -7.64 -21.36 50.94
C ASP A 532 -7.15 -20.16 50.17
N VAL A 533 -6.63 -19.20 50.90
CA VAL A 533 -5.85 -18.00 50.51
C VAL A 533 -6.67 -16.73 50.32
N ASP A 534 -7.17 -16.20 51.44
CA ASP A 534 -7.25 -14.76 51.63
C ASP A 534 -6.77 -14.44 53.06
N ASP A 535 -5.45 -14.37 53.25
CA ASP A 535 -4.83 -13.63 54.36
C ASP A 535 -3.35 -13.38 54.03
N ALA A 536 -3.04 -12.33 53.29
CA ALA A 536 -1.76 -11.61 53.34
C ALA A 536 -1.81 -10.39 52.39
N ALA A 537 -2.25 -9.24 52.89
CA ALA A 537 -1.65 -7.93 52.69
C ALA A 537 -2.61 -6.85 53.20
N ALA A 538 -2.35 -6.46 54.46
CA ALA A 538 -2.74 -5.15 54.99
C ALA A 538 -1.86 -4.05 54.41
#